data_45903355fda0333b00d3d22cad6462bc
#
_entry.id   45903355fda0333b00d3d22cad6462bc
#
_cell.length_a   1.000
_cell.length_b   1.000
_cell.length_c   1.000
_cell.angle_alpha   90.00
_cell.angle_beta   90.00
_cell.angle_gamma   90.00
#
_symmetry.space_group_name_H-M   'P 1'
#
loop_
_entity.id
_entity.type
_entity.pdbx_description
1 polymer ?
#
loop_
_entity_poly.entity_id
_entity_poly.type
_entity_poly.pdbx_seq_one_letter_code
_entity_poly.pdbx_strand_id
1 'polypeptide(L)'
;MSCATFQEVFSNNSGVVYQCDLESCFYVEFEGKRAKYSVRNLMQLKRKLDHFKIEEIFAVDSLNPSGVEIVTISTTNYCYILNPLQIIRFRELLDQTFFNLHVNQVLKDCLQYAVLA
;
A
#
# COMPACT_ATOMS: atom_id res chain seq x y z
N MET A 1 -3.96 7.00 -20.01
CA MET A 1 -3.33 5.97 -20.85
C MET A 1 -3.47 4.62 -20.15
N SER A 2 -3.99 3.65 -20.85
CA SER A 2 -4.15 2.33 -20.28
C SER A 2 -2.89 1.50 -20.55
N CYS A 3 -2.43 0.82 -19.53
CA CYS A 3 -1.37 -0.17 -19.64
C CYS A 3 -2.03 -1.53 -19.90
N ALA A 4 -1.61 -2.25 -20.94
CA ALA A 4 -2.20 -3.53 -21.29
C ALA A 4 -2.05 -4.58 -20.19
N THR A 5 -1.03 -4.42 -19.31
CA THR A 5 -0.76 -5.32 -18.20
C THR A 5 -1.19 -4.73 -16.85
N PHE A 6 -2.05 -3.74 -16.89
CA PHE A 6 -2.54 -3.04 -15.70
C PHE A 6 -3.57 -3.93 -14.99
N GLN A 7 -3.22 -4.43 -13.83
CA GLN A 7 -4.06 -5.38 -13.09
C GLN A 7 -4.34 -4.88 -11.68
N GLU A 8 -5.60 -4.99 -11.27
CA GLU A 8 -5.96 -4.70 -9.89
C GLU A 8 -5.41 -5.82 -8.98
N VAL A 9 -4.64 -5.44 -7.98
CA VAL A 9 -4.11 -6.36 -6.99
C VAL A 9 -5.09 -6.54 -5.85
N PHE A 10 -5.62 -5.43 -5.34
CA PHE A 10 -6.57 -5.44 -4.25
C PHE A 10 -7.34 -4.12 -4.20
N SER A 11 -8.58 -4.18 -3.80
CA SER A 11 -9.39 -2.98 -3.56
C SER A 11 -10.31 -3.18 -2.36
N ASN A 12 -10.61 -2.07 -1.69
CA ASN A 12 -11.60 -2.03 -0.63
C ASN A 12 -12.28 -0.64 -0.64
N ASN A 13 -13.04 -0.34 0.40
CA ASN A 13 -13.75 0.94 0.47
C ASN A 13 -12.82 2.15 0.57
N SER A 14 -11.58 1.95 0.99
CA SER A 14 -10.61 3.04 1.17
C SER A 14 -9.80 3.34 -0.07
N GLY A 15 -9.60 2.35 -0.94
CA GLY A 15 -8.80 2.55 -2.11
C GLY A 15 -8.56 1.30 -2.94
N VAL A 16 -7.63 1.42 -3.87
CA VAL A 16 -7.29 0.33 -4.78
C VAL A 16 -5.81 0.39 -5.13
N VAL A 17 -5.22 -0.79 -5.33
CA VAL A 17 -3.82 -0.91 -5.77
C VAL A 17 -3.80 -1.68 -7.09
N TYR A 18 -3.15 -1.08 -8.08
CA TYR A 18 -2.95 -1.70 -9.40
C TYR A 18 -1.47 -2.01 -9.59
N GLN A 19 -1.20 -3.10 -10.29
CA GLN A 19 0.14 -3.47 -10.73
C GLN A 19 0.25 -3.25 -12.23
N CYS A 20 1.32 -2.60 -12.67
CA CYS A 20 1.64 -2.46 -14.07
C CYS A 20 2.94 -3.21 -14.37
N ASP A 21 2.84 -4.36 -15.03
CA ASP A 21 4.01 -5.18 -15.35
C ASP A 21 4.90 -4.50 -16.39
N LEU A 22 4.30 -3.76 -17.30
CA LEU A 22 5.04 -3.07 -18.36
C LEU A 22 6.02 -2.05 -17.79
N GLU A 23 5.58 -1.29 -16.78
CA GLU A 23 6.39 -0.25 -16.15
C GLU A 23 7.06 -0.74 -14.86
N SER A 24 6.78 -1.96 -14.44
CA SER A 24 7.29 -2.55 -13.19
C SER A 24 7.00 -1.65 -11.99
N CYS A 25 5.77 -1.18 -11.89
CA CYS A 25 5.36 -0.26 -10.83
C CYS A 25 3.96 -0.58 -10.32
N PHE A 26 3.58 0.14 -9.26
CA PHE A 26 2.25 0.06 -8.68
C PHE A 26 1.61 1.43 -8.68
N TYR A 27 0.30 1.45 -8.90
CA TYR A 27 -0.51 2.65 -8.71
C TYR A 27 -1.39 2.45 -7.50
N VAL A 28 -1.32 3.36 -6.56
CA VAL A 28 -2.11 3.31 -5.33
C VAL A 28 -3.06 4.49 -5.35
N GLU A 29 -4.34 4.18 -5.19
CA GLU A 29 -5.39 5.18 -5.06
C GLU A 29 -5.98 5.04 -3.67
N PHE A 30 -5.77 6.06 -2.84
CA PHE A 30 -6.23 6.05 -1.46
C PHE A 30 -6.93 7.37 -1.15
N GLU A 31 -8.16 7.28 -0.68
CA GLU A 31 -8.99 8.45 -0.36
C GLU A 31 -9.03 9.47 -1.51
N GLY A 32 -9.16 8.94 -2.73
CA GLY A 32 -9.23 9.76 -3.93
C GLY A 32 -7.91 10.30 -4.44
N LYS A 33 -6.80 10.02 -3.76
CA LYS A 33 -5.47 10.47 -4.18
C LYS A 33 -4.71 9.33 -4.84
N ARG A 34 -4.27 9.54 -6.07
CA ARG A 34 -3.56 8.54 -6.86
C ARG A 34 -2.07 8.81 -6.87
N ALA A 35 -1.26 7.78 -6.66
CA ALA A 35 0.19 7.88 -6.66
C ALA A 35 0.82 6.65 -7.31
N LYS A 36 1.96 6.86 -7.95
CA LYS A 36 2.74 5.82 -8.60
C LYS A 36 3.95 5.46 -7.75
N TYR A 37 4.17 4.18 -7.52
CA TYR A 37 5.27 3.69 -6.69
C TYR A 37 6.05 2.59 -7.40
N SER A 38 7.38 2.66 -7.30
CA SER A 38 8.20 1.48 -7.55
C SER A 38 7.97 0.47 -6.42
N VAL A 39 8.40 -0.78 -6.60
CA VAL A 39 8.32 -1.79 -5.55
C VAL A 39 9.01 -1.30 -4.27
N ARG A 40 10.20 -0.73 -4.42
CA ARG A 40 10.97 -0.21 -3.27
C ARG A 40 10.20 0.90 -2.53
N ASN A 41 9.65 1.85 -3.27
CA ASN A 41 8.93 2.96 -2.67
C ASN A 41 7.65 2.51 -1.98
N LEU A 42 6.95 1.53 -2.57
CA LEU A 42 5.76 0.97 -1.95
C LEU A 42 6.11 0.24 -0.64
N MET A 43 7.22 -0.48 -0.62
CA MET A 43 7.70 -1.12 0.61
C MET A 43 8.08 -0.09 1.67
N GLN A 44 8.69 1.02 1.27
CA GLN A 44 8.99 2.12 2.20
C GLN A 44 7.72 2.72 2.79
N LEU A 45 6.72 2.93 1.97
CA LEU A 45 5.42 3.42 2.45
C LEU A 45 4.82 2.47 3.47
N LYS A 46 4.81 1.18 3.17
CA LYS A 46 4.29 0.18 4.09
C LYS A 46 5.03 0.19 5.42
N ARG A 47 6.37 0.25 5.39
CA ARG A 47 7.17 0.30 6.61
C ARG A 47 6.86 1.54 7.45
N LYS A 48 6.70 2.69 6.82
CA LYS A 48 6.35 3.92 7.52
C LYS A 48 5.00 3.82 8.19
N LEU A 49 4.01 3.25 7.49
CA LEU A 49 2.68 3.06 8.06
C LEU A 49 2.71 2.04 9.20
N ASP A 50 3.47 0.96 9.06
CA ASP A 50 3.61 -0.08 10.09
C ASP A 50 4.36 0.43 11.32
N HIS A 51 5.16 1.48 11.17
CA HIS A 51 5.89 2.09 12.27
C HIS A 51 4.98 2.80 13.26
N PHE A 52 3.81 3.22 12.84
CA PHE A 52 2.84 3.86 13.73
C PHE A 52 2.21 2.81 14.63
N LYS A 53 2.30 3.06 15.94
CA LYS A 53 1.63 2.22 16.93
C LYS A 53 0.24 2.79 17.17
N ILE A 54 -0.78 2.05 16.75
CA ILE A 54 -2.17 2.50 16.81
C ILE A 54 -2.56 2.88 18.24
N GLU A 55 -2.15 2.10 19.22
CA GLU A 55 -2.43 2.38 20.63
C GLU A 55 -1.86 3.72 21.06
N GLU A 56 -0.64 4.04 20.62
CA GLU A 56 -0.01 5.33 20.93
C GLU A 56 -0.70 6.48 20.22
N ILE A 57 -1.15 6.27 18.99
CA ILE A 57 -1.84 7.28 18.21
C ILE A 57 -3.13 7.71 18.92
N PHE A 58 -3.90 6.76 19.42
CA PHE A 58 -5.15 7.04 20.12
C PHE A 58 -4.93 7.53 21.55
N ALA A 59 -3.83 7.12 22.19
CA ALA A 59 -3.55 7.49 23.58
C ALA A 59 -2.97 8.89 23.73
N VAL A 60 -2.42 9.48 22.68
CA VAL A 60 -1.63 10.72 22.72
C VAL A 60 -2.37 11.90 22.12
N ASP A 61 -3.70 11.90 22.14
CA ASP A 61 -4.53 13.02 21.67
C ASP A 61 -4.13 14.35 22.31
N SER A 62 -3.70 14.33 23.56
CA SER A 62 -3.29 15.53 24.27
C SER A 62 -1.98 16.13 23.77
N LEU A 63 -1.12 15.33 23.12
CA LEU A 63 0.18 15.78 22.59
C LEU A 63 0.11 16.20 21.12
N ASN A 64 -0.92 15.74 20.40
CA ASN A 64 -1.16 16.10 19.01
C ASN A 64 -2.62 16.52 18.87
N PRO A 65 -2.94 17.79 19.16
CA PRO A 65 -4.36 18.23 19.15
C PRO A 65 -5.01 18.15 17.77
N SER A 66 -4.23 18.15 16.68
CA SER A 66 -4.80 18.00 15.34
C SER A 66 -5.16 16.56 15.01
N GLY A 67 -4.58 15.58 15.73
CA GLY A 67 -4.82 14.17 15.47
C GLY A 67 -4.33 13.69 14.11
N VAL A 68 -3.44 14.45 13.47
CA VAL A 68 -2.95 14.15 12.12
C VAL A 68 -1.47 13.87 12.14
N GLU A 69 -1.06 12.90 11.33
CA GLU A 69 0.34 12.57 11.10
C GLU A 69 0.70 12.84 9.64
N ILE A 70 1.94 13.28 9.42
CA ILE A 70 2.45 13.53 8.08
C ILE A 70 3.34 12.36 7.68
N VAL A 71 2.98 11.70 6.59
CA VAL A 71 3.73 10.56 6.05
C VAL A 71 4.35 10.96 4.74
N THR A 72 5.69 10.91 4.68
CA THR A 72 6.44 11.23 3.47
C THR A 72 7.31 10.06 3.06
N ILE A 73 7.52 9.91 1.75
CA ILE A 73 8.44 8.92 1.20
C ILE A 73 9.62 9.70 0.62
N SER A 74 10.81 9.47 1.16
CA SER A 74 12.00 10.28 0.91
C SER A 74 12.44 10.34 -0.57
N THR A 75 12.09 9.33 -1.37
CA THR A 75 12.48 9.25 -2.78
C THR A 75 11.37 9.69 -3.72
N THR A 76 10.26 10.20 -3.19
CA THR A 76 9.12 10.65 -3.98
C THR A 76 8.69 12.04 -3.53
N ASN A 77 7.80 12.66 -4.32
CA ASN A 77 7.17 13.93 -3.96
C ASN A 77 5.85 13.73 -3.21
N TYR A 78 5.51 12.48 -2.87
CA TYR A 78 4.25 12.19 -2.23
C TYR A 78 4.30 12.46 -0.73
N CYS A 79 3.23 13.09 -0.26
CA CYS A 79 3.05 13.42 1.15
C CYS A 79 1.60 13.16 1.51
N TYR A 80 1.39 12.42 2.59
CA TYR A 80 0.05 12.13 3.09
C TYR A 80 -0.14 12.79 4.45
N ILE A 81 -1.26 13.44 4.61
CA ILE A 81 -1.69 13.96 5.91
C ILE A 81 -2.84 13.08 6.37
N LEU A 82 -2.58 12.27 7.39
CA LEU A 82 -3.50 11.19 7.77
C LEU A 82 -3.88 11.29 9.24
N ASN A 83 -5.17 11.08 9.53
CA ASN A 83 -5.63 10.88 10.90
C ASN A 83 -5.46 9.39 11.28
N PRO A 84 -5.63 9.03 12.57
CA PRO A 84 -5.42 7.64 13.00
C PRO A 84 -6.25 6.61 12.23
N LEU A 85 -7.50 6.93 11.94
CA LEU A 85 -8.36 6.01 11.20
C LEU A 85 -7.87 5.81 9.77
N GLN A 86 -7.40 6.87 9.13
CA GLN A 86 -6.84 6.79 7.78
C GLN A 86 -5.54 5.97 7.76
N ILE A 87 -4.71 6.10 8.78
CA ILE A 87 -3.50 5.29 8.92
C ILE A 87 -3.87 3.81 8.99
N ILE A 88 -4.84 3.45 9.80
CA ILE A 88 -5.32 2.07 9.92
C ILE A 88 -5.83 1.55 8.56
N ARG A 89 -6.65 2.35 7.89
CA ARG A 89 -7.24 1.96 6.61
C ARG A 89 -6.17 1.80 5.52
N PHE A 90 -5.19 2.71 5.50
CA PHE A 90 -4.10 2.62 4.52
C PHE A 90 -3.24 1.40 4.79
N ARG A 91 -2.93 1.11 6.05
CA ARG A 91 -2.20 -0.10 6.43
C ARG A 91 -2.95 -1.36 5.99
N GLU A 92 -4.24 -1.43 6.22
CA GLU A 92 -5.05 -2.56 5.79
C GLU A 92 -5.02 -2.74 4.27
N LEU A 93 -5.13 -1.65 3.52
CA LEU A 93 -5.05 -1.70 2.07
C LEU A 93 -3.73 -2.29 1.60
N LEU A 94 -2.61 -1.82 2.16
CA LEU A 94 -1.29 -2.30 1.77
C LEU A 94 -1.00 -3.71 2.30
N ASP A 95 -1.43 -4.04 3.51
CA ASP A 95 -1.26 -5.38 4.05
C ASP A 95 -1.94 -6.42 3.17
N GLN A 96 -3.17 -6.17 2.75
CA GLN A 96 -3.89 -7.07 1.87
C GLN A 96 -3.27 -7.11 0.48
N THR A 97 -2.78 -5.98 -0.01
CA THR A 97 -2.07 -5.92 -1.29
C THR A 97 -0.84 -6.84 -1.27
N PHE A 98 0.01 -6.70 -0.25
CA PHE A 98 1.20 -7.53 -0.15
C PHE A 98 0.87 -9.00 0.08
N PHE A 99 -0.19 -9.26 0.84
CA PHE A 99 -0.66 -10.63 1.03
C PHE A 99 -1.08 -11.25 -0.31
N ASN A 100 -1.87 -10.52 -1.10
CA ASN A 100 -2.32 -11.01 -2.41
C ASN A 100 -1.15 -11.24 -3.36
N LEU A 101 -0.17 -10.35 -3.36
CA LEU A 101 1.03 -10.51 -4.18
C LEU A 101 1.79 -11.76 -3.78
N HIS A 102 1.91 -12.02 -2.50
CA HIS A 102 2.58 -13.22 -1.99
C HIS A 102 1.83 -14.49 -2.38
N VAL A 103 0.51 -14.51 -2.19
CA VAL A 103 -0.33 -15.65 -2.55
C VAL A 103 -0.23 -15.94 -4.05
N ASN A 104 -0.28 -14.91 -4.88
CA ASN A 104 -0.16 -15.06 -6.33
C ASN A 104 1.19 -15.67 -6.71
N GLN A 105 2.27 -15.27 -6.04
CA GLN A 105 3.59 -15.84 -6.29
C GLN A 105 3.64 -17.32 -5.88
N VAL A 106 3.09 -17.66 -4.74
CA VAL A 106 3.02 -19.05 -4.27
C VAL A 106 2.24 -19.92 -5.24
N LEU A 107 1.08 -19.41 -5.73
CA LEU A 107 0.28 -20.14 -6.70
C LEU A 107 1.02 -20.35 -8.00
N LYS A 108 1.74 -19.35 -8.50
CA LYS A 108 2.56 -19.49 -9.70
C LYS A 108 3.62 -20.58 -9.52
N ASP A 109 4.31 -20.57 -8.39
CA ASP A 109 5.34 -21.56 -8.09
C ASP A 109 4.75 -22.97 -8.02
N CYS A 110 3.60 -23.13 -7.39
CA CYS A 110 2.91 -24.43 -7.31
C CYS A 110 2.48 -24.93 -8.69
N LEU A 111 1.95 -24.05 -9.54
CA LEU A 111 1.54 -24.41 -10.88
C LEU A 111 2.71 -24.79 -11.75
N GLN A 112 3.85 -24.12 -11.62
CA GLN A 112 5.07 -24.48 -12.33
C GLN A 112 5.57 -25.86 -11.91
N TYR A 113 5.51 -26.17 -10.62
CA TYR A 113 5.85 -27.49 -10.12
C TYR A 113 4.94 -28.57 -10.70
N ALA A 114 3.66 -28.32 -10.75
CA ALA A 114 2.68 -29.27 -11.31
C ALA A 114 2.92 -29.54 -12.78
N VAL A 115 3.34 -28.51 -13.54
CA VAL A 115 3.64 -28.64 -14.97
C VAL A 115 4.94 -29.40 -15.21
N LEU A 116 5.92 -29.24 -14.32
CA LEU A 116 7.22 -29.91 -14.43
C LEU A 116 7.22 -31.33 -13.90
N ALA A 117 6.23 -31.67 -13.12
CA ALA A 117 6.05 -33.02 -12.61
C ALA A 117 5.39 -33.92 -13.65
#